data_6cd99dda6e3b97a4edb89a982d1da38e
#
_entry.id   6cd99dda6e3b97a4edb89a982d1da38e
#
_cell.length_a   1.000
_cell.length_b   1.000
_cell.length_c   1.000
_cell.angle_alpha   90.00
_cell.angle_beta   90.00
_cell.angle_gamma   90.00
#
_symmetry.space_group_name_H-M   'P 1'
#
loop_
_entity.id
_entity.type
_entity.pdbx_description
1 polymer ?
#
loop_
_entity_poly.entity_id
_entity_poly.type
_entity_poly.pdbx_seq_one_letter_code
_entity_poly.pdbx_strand_id
1 'polypeptide(L)'
;MSTVTAIILARNEEQHIVDCIKSIQFADEILVIDDGSTDQTVPLATNLGAKVIPHPLNGDWSQQRRFGISQANSEWILFIDSDERVSPQLAKSIQESIKGEPKAYWLRRYNLFHHNPATHG
;
A
#
# COMPACT_ATOMS: atom_id res chain seq x y z
N MET A 1 -4.64 -0.75 -18.87
CA MET A 1 -5.09 -1.68 -17.83
C MET A 1 -5.04 -0.99 -16.47
N SER A 2 -6.01 -1.32 -15.63
CA SER A 2 -6.08 -0.71 -14.30
C SER A 2 -5.20 -1.49 -13.33
N THR A 3 -4.15 -0.85 -12.86
CA THR A 3 -3.21 -1.45 -11.91
C THR A 3 -3.31 -0.75 -10.57
N VAL A 4 -3.00 -1.46 -9.50
CA VAL A 4 -3.01 -0.91 -8.14
C VAL A 4 -1.74 -1.28 -7.39
N THR A 5 -1.17 -0.28 -6.72
CA THR A 5 -0.10 -0.47 -5.76
C THR A 5 -0.64 -0.30 -4.36
N ALA A 6 -0.46 -1.31 -3.52
CA ALA A 6 -0.77 -1.20 -2.10
C ALA A 6 0.47 -0.68 -1.37
N ILE A 7 0.29 0.35 -0.53
CA ILE A 7 1.36 0.95 0.23
C ILE A 7 1.09 0.77 1.72
N ILE A 8 2.07 0.20 2.41
CA ILE A 8 2.02 -0.02 3.85
C ILE A 8 3.15 0.77 4.49
N LEU A 9 2.84 1.63 5.46
CA LEU A 9 3.85 2.31 6.27
C LEU A 9 4.05 1.47 7.52
N ALA A 10 5.27 1.01 7.78
CA ALA A 10 5.50 0.04 8.84
C ALA A 10 6.69 0.38 9.72
N ARG A 11 6.57 0.03 10.99
CA ARG A 11 7.66 0.02 11.95
C ARG A 11 7.33 -1.01 13.03
N ASN A 12 8.14 -2.07 13.11
CA ASN A 12 7.99 -3.12 14.13
C ASN A 12 6.59 -3.72 14.16
N GLU A 13 6.14 -4.23 13.00
CA GLU A 13 4.81 -4.80 12.81
C GLU A 13 4.86 -6.31 12.52
N GLU A 14 5.85 -7.03 13.06
CA GLU A 14 6.00 -8.45 12.75
C GLU A 14 4.78 -9.30 13.10
N GLN A 15 3.98 -8.87 14.09
CA GLN A 15 2.78 -9.61 14.48
C GLN A 15 1.62 -9.45 13.50
N HIS A 16 1.62 -8.39 12.68
CA HIS A 16 0.48 -8.05 11.83
C HIS A 16 0.80 -8.04 10.34
N ILE A 17 2.07 -7.83 9.98
CA ILE A 17 2.44 -7.59 8.59
C ILE A 17 2.10 -8.76 7.67
N VAL A 18 2.22 -9.99 8.14
CA VAL A 18 1.96 -11.18 7.33
C VAL A 18 0.49 -11.22 6.89
N ASP A 19 -0.42 -11.09 7.86
CA ASP A 19 -1.86 -11.14 7.55
C ASP A 19 -2.30 -9.95 6.72
N CYS A 20 -1.72 -8.79 6.99
CA CYS A 20 -1.98 -7.59 6.18
C CYS A 20 -1.62 -7.86 4.72
N ILE A 21 -0.39 -8.30 4.45
CA ILE A 21 0.08 -8.54 3.08
C ILE A 21 -0.72 -9.65 2.41
N LYS A 22 -1.04 -10.71 3.13
CA LYS A 22 -1.85 -11.80 2.57
C LYS A 22 -3.22 -11.32 2.11
N SER A 23 -3.78 -10.32 2.77
CA SER A 23 -5.11 -9.80 2.44
C SER A 23 -5.12 -8.90 1.20
N ILE A 24 -3.96 -8.47 0.70
CA ILE A 24 -3.85 -7.56 -0.42
C ILE A 24 -3.08 -8.15 -1.61
N GLN A 25 -3.07 -9.47 -1.74
CA GLN A 25 -2.36 -10.14 -2.83
C GLN A 25 -2.95 -9.85 -4.22
N PHE A 26 -4.16 -9.27 -4.28
CA PHE A 26 -4.75 -8.84 -5.54
C PHE A 26 -4.04 -7.62 -6.13
N ALA A 27 -3.24 -6.89 -5.33
CA ALA A 27 -2.52 -5.73 -5.82
C ALA A 27 -1.43 -6.13 -6.80
N ASP A 28 -1.19 -5.29 -7.79
CA ASP A 28 -0.13 -5.54 -8.79
C ASP A 28 1.25 -5.32 -8.19
N GLU A 29 1.32 -4.42 -7.22
CA GLU A 29 2.57 -4.10 -6.52
C GLU A 29 2.26 -3.86 -5.05
N ILE A 30 3.10 -4.37 -4.16
CA ILE A 30 2.98 -4.13 -2.73
C ILE A 30 4.27 -3.47 -2.26
N LEU A 31 4.16 -2.24 -1.75
CA LEU A 31 5.28 -1.50 -1.20
C LEU A 31 5.15 -1.40 0.30
N VAL A 32 6.21 -1.74 1.02
CA VAL A 32 6.31 -1.52 2.46
C VAL A 32 7.38 -0.44 2.67
N ILE A 33 6.94 0.70 3.16
CA ILE A 33 7.87 1.80 3.49
C ILE A 33 8.22 1.62 4.96
N ASP A 34 9.44 1.22 5.21
CA ASP A 34 9.88 0.81 6.54
C ASP A 34 10.62 1.91 7.28
N ASP A 35 10.12 2.26 8.46
CA ASP A 35 10.70 3.29 9.32
C ASP A 35 11.65 2.66 10.35
N GLY A 36 12.62 1.90 9.88
CA GLY A 36 13.69 1.36 10.74
C GLY A 36 13.25 0.24 11.67
N SER A 37 12.49 -0.72 11.18
CA SER A 37 12.09 -1.89 11.99
C SER A 37 13.32 -2.66 12.46
N THR A 38 13.28 -3.06 13.73
CA THR A 38 14.33 -3.86 14.35
C THR A 38 13.90 -5.32 14.59
N ASP A 39 12.65 -5.63 14.32
CA ASP A 39 12.08 -6.97 14.45
C ASP A 39 12.09 -7.71 13.10
N GLN A 40 11.22 -8.70 12.91
CA GLN A 40 11.17 -9.51 11.70
C GLN A 40 10.26 -8.93 10.61
N THR A 41 9.81 -7.69 10.74
CA THR A 41 8.90 -7.07 9.77
C THR A 41 9.46 -7.14 8.35
N VAL A 42 10.69 -6.71 8.14
CA VAL A 42 11.29 -6.64 6.81
C VAL A 42 11.46 -8.03 6.18
N PRO A 43 12.07 -9.03 6.86
CA PRO A 43 12.17 -10.38 6.28
C PRO A 43 10.82 -11.00 5.97
N LEU A 44 9.83 -10.84 6.84
CA LEU A 44 8.50 -11.41 6.62
C LEU A 44 7.82 -10.79 5.41
N ALA A 45 7.87 -9.47 5.28
CA ALA A 45 7.29 -8.77 4.14
C ALA A 45 7.97 -9.17 2.83
N THR A 46 9.29 -9.23 2.83
CA THR A 46 10.06 -9.62 1.66
C THR A 46 9.72 -11.03 1.20
N ASN A 47 9.58 -11.96 2.13
CA ASN A 47 9.23 -13.34 1.81
C ASN A 47 7.85 -13.46 1.17
N LEU A 48 6.95 -12.52 1.42
CA LEU A 48 5.61 -12.52 0.85
C LEU A 48 5.53 -11.77 -0.48
N GLY A 49 6.66 -11.32 -1.00
CA GLY A 49 6.70 -10.67 -2.31
C GLY A 49 6.57 -9.16 -2.27
N ALA A 50 6.54 -8.55 -1.10
CA ALA A 50 6.49 -7.10 -1.00
C ALA A 50 7.88 -6.50 -1.28
N LYS A 51 7.88 -5.35 -1.90
CA LYS A 51 9.09 -4.55 -2.06
C LYS A 51 9.22 -3.67 -0.82
N VAL A 52 10.25 -3.88 -0.04
CA VAL A 52 10.48 -3.10 1.18
C VAL A 52 11.48 -2.00 0.91
N ILE A 53 11.11 -0.77 1.21
CA ILE A 53 11.97 0.40 1.01
C ILE A 53 12.18 1.08 2.35
N PRO A 54 13.43 1.11 2.84
CA PRO A 54 13.72 1.83 4.09
C PRO A 54 13.60 3.34 3.86
N HIS A 55 12.84 4.00 4.72
CA HIS A 55 12.72 5.45 4.67
C HIS A 55 12.28 5.96 6.03
N PRO A 56 13.11 6.72 6.74
CA PRO A 56 12.76 7.18 8.08
C PRO A 56 11.60 8.16 8.05
N LEU A 57 10.68 7.97 9.00
CA LEU A 57 9.49 8.80 9.13
C LEU A 57 9.81 10.23 9.56
N ASN A 58 10.75 10.38 10.49
CA ASN A 58 11.16 11.68 11.04
C ASN A 58 9.97 12.50 11.57
N GLY A 59 8.94 11.83 12.07
CA GLY A 59 7.77 12.48 12.64
C GLY A 59 6.80 13.08 11.64
N ASP A 60 7.01 12.91 10.34
CA ASP A 60 6.16 13.50 9.31
C ASP A 60 5.47 12.43 8.47
N TRP A 61 4.23 12.08 8.84
CA TRP A 61 3.44 11.08 8.15
C TRP A 61 3.08 11.50 6.72
N SER A 62 2.84 12.79 6.49
CA SER A 62 2.52 13.29 5.15
C SER A 62 3.69 13.08 4.20
N GLN A 63 4.90 13.35 4.66
CA GLN A 63 6.10 13.15 3.85
C GLN A 63 6.31 11.67 3.55
N GLN A 64 6.07 10.81 4.54
CA GLN A 64 6.21 9.36 4.37
C GLN A 64 5.23 8.84 3.32
N ARG A 65 3.99 9.32 3.36
CA ARG A 65 2.98 8.95 2.37
C ARG A 65 3.37 9.44 0.96
N ARG A 66 3.83 10.67 0.85
CA ARG A 66 4.30 11.22 -0.44
C ARG A 66 5.48 10.41 -0.98
N PHE A 67 6.38 10.01 -0.10
CA PHE A 67 7.49 9.15 -0.52
C PHE A 67 6.98 7.84 -1.09
N GLY A 68 6.04 7.19 -0.40
CA GLY A 68 5.45 5.95 -0.89
C GLY A 68 4.81 6.12 -2.26
N ILE A 69 4.05 7.18 -2.45
CA ILE A 69 3.41 7.47 -3.73
C ILE A 69 4.46 7.65 -4.84
N SER A 70 5.57 8.33 -4.54
CA SER A 70 6.63 8.55 -5.53
C SER A 70 7.29 7.25 -5.99
N GLN A 71 7.20 6.19 -5.21
CA GLN A 71 7.78 4.89 -5.54
C GLN A 71 6.80 3.97 -6.27
N ALA A 72 5.53 4.34 -6.35
CA ALA A 72 4.50 3.49 -6.94
C ALA A 72 4.47 3.62 -8.46
N ASN A 73 4.24 2.50 -9.15
CA ASN A 73 4.21 2.46 -10.61
C ASN A 73 2.81 2.23 -11.18
N SER A 74 1.81 2.07 -10.32
CA SER A 74 0.45 1.77 -10.75
C SER A 74 -0.39 3.04 -10.88
N GLU A 75 -1.51 2.95 -11.61
CA GLU A 75 -2.45 4.05 -11.75
C GLU A 75 -3.24 4.32 -10.47
N TRP A 76 -3.45 3.29 -9.67
CA TRP A 76 -4.20 3.38 -8.43
C TRP A 76 -3.30 3.10 -7.24
N ILE A 77 -3.54 3.84 -6.17
CA ILE A 77 -2.82 3.69 -4.90
C ILE A 77 -3.82 3.31 -3.83
N LEU A 78 -3.51 2.24 -3.10
CA LEU A 78 -4.27 1.83 -1.93
C LEU A 78 -3.36 1.92 -0.71
N PHE A 79 -3.68 2.80 0.24
CA PHE A 79 -3.00 2.80 1.52
C PHE A 79 -3.70 1.87 2.49
N ILE A 80 -2.94 1.06 3.20
CA ILE A 80 -3.48 0.18 4.23
C ILE A 80 -2.53 0.20 5.43
N ASP A 81 -3.10 0.30 6.63
CA ASP A 81 -2.29 0.24 7.85
C ASP A 81 -1.79 -1.18 8.07
N SER A 82 -0.59 -1.30 8.62
CA SER A 82 0.08 -2.60 8.80
C SER A 82 -0.69 -3.58 9.68
N ASP A 83 -1.58 -3.07 10.54
CA ASP A 83 -2.44 -3.89 11.42
C ASP A 83 -3.83 -4.12 10.83
N GLU A 84 -4.09 -3.65 9.62
CA GLU A 84 -5.38 -3.84 8.95
C GLU A 84 -5.34 -5.03 8.00
N ARG A 85 -6.53 -5.52 7.66
CA ARG A 85 -6.72 -6.58 6.68
C ARG A 85 -7.86 -6.23 5.77
N VAL A 86 -7.68 -6.48 4.49
CA VAL A 86 -8.74 -6.28 3.50
C VAL A 86 -9.56 -7.57 3.45
N SER A 87 -10.87 -7.47 3.71
CA SER A 87 -11.75 -8.63 3.59
C SER A 87 -11.90 -9.05 2.13
N PRO A 88 -12.29 -10.31 1.86
CA PRO A 88 -12.55 -10.72 0.48
C PRO A 88 -13.59 -9.86 -0.24
N GLN A 89 -14.65 -9.42 0.47
CA GLN A 89 -15.65 -8.53 -0.11
C GLN A 89 -15.07 -7.16 -0.45
N LEU A 90 -14.25 -6.60 0.45
CA LEU A 90 -13.61 -5.32 0.19
C LEU A 90 -12.60 -5.43 -0.96
N ALA A 91 -11.84 -6.51 -1.02
CA ALA A 91 -10.89 -6.76 -2.12
C ALA A 91 -11.63 -6.75 -3.45
N LYS A 92 -12.77 -7.43 -3.51
CA LYS A 92 -13.61 -7.46 -4.72
C LYS A 92 -14.11 -6.07 -5.08
N SER A 93 -14.58 -5.30 -4.08
CA SER A 93 -15.07 -3.93 -4.31
C SER A 93 -13.97 -3.02 -4.84
N ILE A 94 -12.75 -3.14 -4.30
CA ILE A 94 -11.62 -2.36 -4.77
C ILE A 94 -11.29 -2.72 -6.21
N GLN A 95 -11.21 -4.01 -6.52
CA GLN A 95 -10.88 -4.47 -7.88
C GLN A 95 -11.93 -4.02 -8.90
N GLU A 96 -13.19 -4.00 -8.52
CA GLU A 96 -14.26 -3.51 -9.40
C GLU A 96 -14.18 -1.98 -9.56
N SER A 97 -13.87 -1.27 -8.48
CA SER A 97 -13.79 0.19 -8.50
C SER A 97 -12.71 0.72 -9.43
N ILE A 98 -11.56 0.06 -9.49
CA ILE A 98 -10.45 0.53 -10.32
C ILE A 98 -10.67 0.26 -11.81
N LYS A 99 -11.69 -0.52 -12.17
CA LYS A 99 -12.01 -0.80 -13.58
C LYS A 99 -12.87 0.29 -14.20
N GLY A 100 -13.47 1.15 -13.38
CA GLY A 100 -14.37 2.18 -13.86
C GLY A 100 -13.82 3.58 -13.70
N GLU A 101 -14.69 4.58 -13.85
CA GLU A 101 -14.34 5.97 -13.62
C GLU A 101 -14.09 6.21 -12.13
N PRO A 102 -13.03 6.96 -11.76
CA PRO A 102 -12.78 7.29 -10.36
C PRO A 102 -13.95 8.09 -9.78
N LYS A 103 -14.41 7.66 -8.60
CA LYS A 103 -15.43 8.38 -7.85
C LYS A 103 -14.82 8.82 -6.54
N ALA A 104 -14.81 10.12 -6.29
CA ALA A 104 -14.10 10.71 -5.15
C ALA A 104 -14.51 10.10 -3.81
N TYR A 105 -15.82 9.84 -3.61
CA TYR A 105 -16.27 9.30 -2.33
C TYR A 105 -15.80 7.87 -2.10
N TRP A 106 -15.63 7.08 -3.15
CA TRP A 106 -15.08 5.73 -3.04
C TRP A 106 -13.61 5.77 -2.64
N LEU A 107 -12.87 6.70 -3.25
CA LEU A 107 -11.45 6.85 -2.98
C LEU A 107 -11.19 7.16 -1.52
N ARG A 108 -11.95 8.08 -0.93
CA ARG A 108 -11.77 8.43 0.49
C ARG A 108 -12.11 7.28 1.42
N ARG A 109 -13.20 6.57 1.11
CA ARG A 109 -13.71 5.52 1.99
C ARG A 109 -12.71 4.39 2.19
N TYR A 110 -11.96 4.06 1.12
CA TYR A 110 -11.06 2.91 1.15
C TYR A 110 -9.59 3.29 1.11
N ASN A 111 -9.26 4.57 1.28
CA ASN A 111 -7.89 5.06 1.08
C ASN A 111 -7.32 4.66 -0.28
N LEU A 112 -8.20 4.66 -1.28
CA LEU A 112 -7.89 4.29 -2.65
C LEU A 112 -8.01 5.53 -3.53
N PHE A 113 -6.99 5.84 -4.31
CA PHE A 113 -7.05 7.00 -5.19
C PHE A 113 -6.29 6.77 -6.48
N HIS A 114 -6.70 7.53 -7.49
CA HIS A 114 -6.09 7.47 -8.81
C HIS A 114 -4.81 8.30 -8.83
N HIS A 115 -3.79 7.77 -9.48
CA HIS A 115 -2.48 8.36 -9.56
C HIS A 115 -1.96 8.12 -10.98
N ASN A 116 -1.34 9.12 -11.57
CA ASN A 116 -0.77 8.98 -12.91
C ASN A 116 0.75 9.03 -12.82
N PRO A 117 1.44 7.86 -12.84
CA PRO A 117 2.90 7.84 -12.70
C PRO A 117 3.62 8.59 -13.83
N ALA A 118 3.01 8.70 -15.01
CA ALA A 118 3.63 9.35 -16.15
C ALA A 118 3.77 10.87 -15.98
N THR A 119 3.02 11.49 -15.05
CA THR A 119 3.10 12.93 -14.81
C THR A 119 4.09 13.30 -13.72
N HIS A 120 4.71 12.33 -13.09
CA HIS A 120 5.70 12.56 -12.03
C HIS A 120 7.09 12.45 -12.64
N GLY A 121 7.47 13.52 -13.25
CA GLY A 121 8.77 13.58 -13.87
C GLY A 121 9.90 13.72 -12.89
#